data_f79a1cfb2a27f539a6258ec66671da15
#
_entry.id   f79a1cfb2a27f539a6258ec66671da15
#
_cell.length_a   1.000
_cell.length_b   1.000
_cell.length_c   1.000
_cell.angle_alpha   90.00
_cell.angle_beta   90.00
_cell.angle_gamma   90.00
#
_symmetry.space_group_name_H-M   'P 1'
#
loop_
_entity.id
_entity.type
_entity.pdbx_description
1 polymer ?
#
loop_
_entity_poly.entity_id
_entity_poly.type
_entity_poly.pdbx_seq_one_letter_code
_entity_poly.pdbx_strand_id
1 'polypeptide(L)'
;MGSFAIENLTFSYPEQTKKALDHLTMTVREGEFVALCGRSGCGKSTLLRHLKTVLTPHGTREGVILYNGRPLEEADQRAQASGIGYVLQNPDNQIVTDKVWHELAFGLESLGCDKATIRLRVAEMASFFGIQGWFMRNVTELSGGQKQLLNLASVMAMQPGVLILDEPTSQLDPIAASEFLETVKKINRELGTTILISEHRLDEIFPAADRVAVLDQGRLLCYDRPAEVGRILKEKKHDMFWALPAPIRIHAGVENRLPCPLTVRDGRQWLGELFADKTPAQTALPAGEGTEGKAAGGAAPAIEMKDVWLKYEKSAPDV
;
A
#
# COMPACT_ATOMS: atom_id res chain seq x y z
N MET A 1 3.08 17.12 12.57
CA MET A 1 3.79 16.23 11.68
C MET A 1 4.36 15.08 12.52
N GLY A 2 4.65 13.92 11.97
CA GLY A 2 4.95 12.74 12.78
C GLY A 2 6.10 11.91 12.23
N SER A 3 6.93 11.38 13.13
CA SER A 3 8.06 10.50 12.80
C SER A 3 8.07 9.26 13.70
N PHE A 4 8.67 8.18 13.21
CA PHE A 4 8.92 6.98 14.02
C PHE A 4 10.39 6.61 14.02
N ALA A 5 10.91 6.16 15.18
CA ALA A 5 12.14 5.41 15.26
C ALA A 5 11.81 4.05 15.92
N ILE A 6 12.19 2.98 15.26
CA ILE A 6 11.98 1.60 15.71
C ILE A 6 13.36 1.02 15.99
N GLU A 7 13.57 0.54 17.20
CA GLU A 7 14.88 0.06 17.67
C GLU A 7 14.77 -1.37 18.19
N ASN A 8 15.41 -2.30 17.46
CA ASN A 8 15.51 -3.73 17.81
C ASN A 8 14.16 -4.40 18.10
N LEU A 9 13.09 -4.00 17.38
CA LEU A 9 11.76 -4.56 17.60
C LEU A 9 11.74 -6.04 17.26
N THR A 10 11.45 -6.84 18.26
CA THR A 10 11.24 -8.28 18.18
C THR A 10 9.86 -8.61 18.71
N PHE A 11 9.12 -9.46 18.00
CA PHE A 11 7.78 -9.85 18.42
C PHE A 11 7.45 -11.29 18.03
N SER A 12 6.84 -12.02 18.97
CA SER A 12 6.31 -13.37 18.77
C SER A 12 4.86 -13.45 19.23
N TYR A 13 4.00 -14.05 18.42
CA TYR A 13 2.63 -14.38 18.81
C TYR A 13 2.64 -15.48 19.89
N PRO A 14 1.60 -15.55 20.76
CA PRO A 14 1.47 -16.62 21.73
C PRO A 14 1.57 -17.99 21.06
N GLU A 15 2.18 -18.95 21.75
CA GLU A 15 2.32 -20.33 21.29
C GLU A 15 3.09 -20.55 19.98
N GLN A 16 3.64 -19.48 19.40
CA GLN A 16 4.47 -19.58 18.18
C GLN A 16 5.96 -19.52 18.55
N THR A 17 6.73 -20.49 18.03
CA THR A 17 8.19 -20.49 18.17
C THR A 17 8.87 -19.56 17.17
N LYS A 18 8.21 -19.24 16.07
CA LYS A 18 8.72 -18.35 15.03
C LYS A 18 8.42 -16.90 15.40
N LYS A 19 9.45 -16.07 15.38
CA LYS A 19 9.31 -14.64 15.54
C LYS A 19 8.60 -14.04 14.33
N ALA A 20 7.57 -13.23 14.56
CA ALA A 20 6.88 -12.47 13.52
C ALA A 20 7.68 -11.23 13.12
N LEU A 21 8.43 -10.64 14.07
CA LEU A 21 9.42 -9.59 13.86
C LEU A 21 10.70 -9.98 14.62
N ASP A 22 11.87 -9.76 14.01
CA ASP A 22 13.16 -10.18 14.58
C ASP A 22 14.21 -9.08 14.41
N HIS A 23 14.51 -8.35 15.51
CA HIS A 23 15.51 -7.27 15.60
C HIS A 23 15.35 -6.19 14.52
N LEU A 24 14.12 -5.78 14.25
CA LEU A 24 13.81 -4.78 13.24
C LEU A 24 14.19 -3.38 13.74
N THR A 25 15.05 -2.69 12.99
CA THR A 25 15.46 -1.31 13.29
C THR A 25 15.29 -0.46 12.03
N MET A 26 14.48 0.61 12.12
CA MET A 26 14.29 1.57 11.03
C MET A 26 13.79 2.91 11.56
N THR A 27 14.03 3.97 10.81
CA THR A 27 13.55 5.32 11.13
C THR A 27 12.73 5.87 9.98
N VAL A 28 11.51 6.33 10.28
CA VAL A 28 10.62 7.03 9.35
C VAL A 28 10.64 8.50 9.73
N ARG A 29 11.07 9.34 8.79
CA ARG A 29 11.16 10.77 9.02
C ARG A 29 9.84 11.45 8.73
N GLU A 30 9.68 12.63 9.26
CA GLU A 30 8.56 13.50 9.00
C GLU A 30 8.40 13.79 7.50
N GLY A 31 7.18 13.66 6.99
CA GLY A 31 6.86 13.88 5.57
C GLY A 31 7.33 12.80 4.60
N GLU A 32 8.11 11.78 5.06
CA GLU A 32 8.54 10.69 4.18
C GLU A 32 7.35 9.82 3.72
N PHE A 33 7.43 9.38 2.47
CA PHE A 33 6.59 8.32 1.93
C PHE A 33 7.37 7.01 1.95
N VAL A 34 7.02 6.10 2.86
CA VAL A 34 7.71 4.82 3.05
C VAL A 34 6.83 3.66 2.57
N ALA A 35 7.33 2.92 1.59
CA ALA A 35 6.70 1.68 1.13
C ALA A 35 7.27 0.48 1.88
N LEU A 36 6.39 -0.38 2.39
CA LEU A 36 6.73 -1.62 3.08
C LEU A 36 6.40 -2.81 2.19
N CYS A 37 7.41 -3.52 1.74
CA CYS A 37 7.30 -4.62 0.78
C CYS A 37 7.75 -5.94 1.40
N GLY A 38 7.32 -7.05 0.82
CA GLY A 38 7.69 -8.39 1.25
C GLY A 38 6.60 -9.40 0.97
N ARG A 39 6.94 -10.69 1.03
CA ARG A 39 5.98 -11.78 0.82
C ARG A 39 4.84 -11.73 1.84
N SER A 40 3.70 -12.33 1.51
CA SER A 40 2.63 -12.51 2.49
C SER A 40 3.14 -13.28 3.71
N GLY A 41 2.73 -12.85 4.91
CA GLY A 41 3.17 -13.45 6.17
C GLY A 41 4.61 -13.10 6.61
N CYS A 42 5.32 -12.17 5.96
CA CYS A 42 6.67 -11.76 6.37
C CYS A 42 6.72 -10.78 7.56
N GLY A 43 5.57 -10.33 8.07
CA GLY A 43 5.48 -9.46 9.25
C GLY A 43 5.06 -8.01 8.99
N LYS A 44 4.68 -7.60 7.75
CA LYS A 44 4.27 -6.22 7.40
C LYS A 44 3.15 -5.69 8.31
N SER A 45 2.00 -6.35 8.31
CA SER A 45 0.84 -5.94 9.12
C SER A 45 1.15 -5.99 10.62
N THR A 46 1.96 -6.95 11.07
CA THR A 46 2.42 -7.02 12.45
C THR A 46 3.24 -5.78 12.81
N LEU A 47 4.17 -5.37 11.96
CA LEU A 47 4.95 -4.15 12.15
C LEU A 47 4.04 -2.91 12.19
N LEU A 48 3.18 -2.74 11.19
CA LEU A 48 2.29 -1.57 11.09
C LEU A 48 1.37 -1.45 12.31
N ARG A 49 0.84 -2.55 12.83
CA ARG A 49 -0.01 -2.55 14.03
C ARG A 49 0.73 -2.15 15.29
N HIS A 50 2.03 -2.43 15.40
CA HIS A 50 2.84 -1.99 16.54
C HIS A 50 3.06 -0.47 16.59
N LEU A 51 2.83 0.25 15.47
CA LEU A 51 2.95 1.71 15.42
C LEU A 51 1.72 2.45 15.97
N LYS A 52 0.71 1.72 16.44
CA LYS A 52 -0.47 2.30 17.12
C LYS A 52 -0.87 1.39 18.27
N THR A 53 -0.69 1.83 19.52
CA THR A 53 -0.79 0.96 20.70
C THR A 53 -2.09 0.19 20.82
N VAL A 54 -3.23 0.80 20.43
CA VAL A 54 -4.55 0.15 20.45
C VAL A 54 -4.71 -0.99 19.43
N LEU A 55 -3.79 -1.10 18.45
CA LEU A 55 -3.78 -2.16 17.45
C LEU A 55 -2.69 -3.20 17.69
N THR A 56 -1.83 -2.97 18.68
CA THR A 56 -0.71 -3.87 18.99
C THR A 56 -1.24 -5.27 19.32
N PRO A 57 -0.79 -6.31 18.59
CA PRO A 57 -1.25 -7.67 18.83
C PRO A 57 -0.73 -8.18 20.18
N HIS A 58 -1.48 -9.10 20.77
CA HIS A 58 -1.06 -9.79 22.00
C HIS A 58 0.12 -10.72 21.68
N GLY A 59 1.15 -10.70 22.54
CA GLY A 59 2.34 -11.53 22.39
C GLY A 59 3.53 -11.01 23.21
N THR A 60 4.69 -11.63 22.99
CA THR A 60 5.94 -11.22 23.63
C THR A 60 6.66 -10.23 22.74
N ARG A 61 6.95 -9.04 23.26
CA ARG A 61 7.60 -7.95 22.55
C ARG A 61 8.87 -7.51 23.29
N GLU A 62 9.92 -7.22 22.50
CA GLU A 62 11.15 -6.58 22.93
C GLU A 62 11.47 -5.41 21.99
N GLY A 63 12.33 -4.49 22.43
CA GLY A 63 12.69 -3.30 21.66
C GLY A 63 11.81 -2.10 21.96
N VAL A 64 12.09 -0.97 21.32
CA VAL A 64 11.44 0.32 21.57
C VAL A 64 10.91 0.92 20.28
N ILE A 65 9.75 1.53 20.35
CA ILE A 65 9.20 2.37 19.28
C ILE A 65 9.07 3.79 19.82
N LEU A 66 9.73 4.73 19.16
CA LEU A 66 9.63 6.14 19.48
C LEU A 66 8.69 6.80 18.47
N TYR A 67 7.74 7.58 18.95
CA TYR A 67 6.90 8.48 18.16
C TYR A 67 7.27 9.92 18.53
N ASN A 68 7.71 10.70 17.55
CA ASN A 68 8.21 12.06 17.76
C ASN A 68 9.29 12.15 18.86
N GLY A 69 10.21 11.15 18.91
CA GLY A 69 11.30 11.08 19.85
C GLY A 69 10.94 10.65 21.28
N ARG A 70 9.69 10.27 21.54
CA ARG A 70 9.24 9.74 22.86
C ARG A 70 8.74 8.31 22.71
N PRO A 71 8.88 7.46 23.73
CA PRO A 71 8.29 6.12 23.69
C PRO A 71 6.80 6.16 23.35
N LEU A 72 6.40 5.35 22.36
CA LEU A 72 5.01 5.36 21.86
C LEU A 72 4.00 5.00 22.96
N GLU A 73 4.39 4.15 23.90
CA GLU A 73 3.56 3.74 25.03
C GLU A 73 3.29 4.87 26.03
N GLU A 74 4.17 5.86 26.09
CA GLU A 74 4.01 7.04 26.97
C GLU A 74 3.13 8.11 26.33
N ALA A 75 2.88 8.02 25.01
CA ALA A 75 2.02 8.97 24.33
C ALA A 75 0.56 8.75 24.74
N ASP A 76 -0.12 9.84 25.13
CA ASP A 76 -1.54 9.81 25.46
C ASP A 76 -2.38 9.21 24.34
N GLN A 77 -3.36 8.36 24.68
CA GLN A 77 -4.20 7.67 23.72
C GLN A 77 -4.94 8.62 22.77
N ARG A 78 -5.39 9.77 23.27
CA ARG A 78 -6.04 10.79 22.45
C ARG A 78 -5.07 11.43 21.46
N ALA A 79 -3.83 11.69 21.86
CA ALA A 79 -2.76 12.18 20.99
C ALA A 79 -2.40 11.14 19.91
N GLN A 80 -2.36 9.85 20.26
CA GLN A 80 -2.18 8.78 19.28
C GLN A 80 -3.38 8.66 18.33
N ALA A 81 -4.61 8.76 18.83
CA ALA A 81 -5.83 8.67 18.03
C ALA A 81 -5.87 9.74 16.95
N SER A 82 -5.53 10.99 17.30
CA SER A 82 -5.50 12.12 16.36
C SER A 82 -4.23 12.19 15.53
N GLY A 83 -3.07 11.82 16.09
CA GLY A 83 -1.77 12.01 15.46
C GLY A 83 -1.35 10.87 14.51
N ILE A 84 -1.88 9.65 14.72
CA ILE A 84 -1.55 8.46 13.94
C ILE A 84 -2.83 7.92 13.30
N GLY A 85 -3.03 8.21 12.01
CA GLY A 85 -4.10 7.64 11.22
C GLY A 85 -3.78 6.19 10.83
N TYR A 86 -4.78 5.32 10.81
CA TYR A 86 -4.64 3.94 10.35
C TYR A 86 -5.81 3.56 9.44
N VAL A 87 -5.50 3.04 8.25
CA VAL A 87 -6.49 2.53 7.29
C VAL A 87 -6.29 1.02 7.17
N LEU A 88 -7.36 0.28 7.46
CA LEU A 88 -7.37 -1.18 7.44
C LEU A 88 -7.49 -1.72 6.00
N GLN A 89 -7.08 -2.96 5.82
CA GLN A 89 -7.18 -3.70 4.57
C GLN A 89 -8.63 -3.87 4.10
N ASN A 90 -9.54 -4.17 5.02
CA ASN A 90 -10.97 -4.32 4.73
C ASN A 90 -11.75 -3.09 5.20
N PRO A 91 -12.35 -2.31 4.28
CA PRO A 91 -13.09 -1.11 4.64
C PRO A 91 -14.30 -1.38 5.54
N ASP A 92 -14.99 -2.50 5.37
CA ASP A 92 -16.18 -2.82 6.17
C ASP A 92 -15.85 -3.07 7.65
N ASN A 93 -14.59 -3.39 7.99
CA ASN A 93 -14.15 -3.55 9.38
C ASN A 93 -13.84 -2.22 10.08
N GLN A 94 -13.81 -1.12 9.35
CA GLN A 94 -13.45 0.20 9.87
C GLN A 94 -14.63 1.15 9.94
N ILE A 95 -15.58 1.04 9.01
CA ILE A 95 -16.79 1.87 8.97
C ILE A 95 -17.71 1.53 10.15
N VAL A 96 -18.14 2.56 10.88
CA VAL A 96 -18.93 2.42 12.12
C VAL A 96 -20.33 2.98 11.95
N THR A 97 -20.53 3.97 11.06
CA THR A 97 -21.79 4.68 10.92
C THR A 97 -22.57 4.25 9.67
N ASP A 98 -23.83 4.65 9.59
CA ASP A 98 -24.71 4.34 8.46
C ASP A 98 -24.67 5.37 7.31
N LYS A 99 -24.20 6.60 7.60
CA LYS A 99 -24.16 7.73 6.66
C LYS A 99 -22.75 8.20 6.39
N VAL A 100 -22.47 8.57 5.13
CA VAL A 100 -21.18 9.08 4.70
C VAL A 100 -20.74 10.31 5.51
N TRP A 101 -21.60 11.32 5.65
CA TRP A 101 -21.26 12.53 6.41
C TRP A 101 -20.97 12.24 7.89
N HIS A 102 -21.68 11.26 8.46
CA HIS A 102 -21.51 10.89 9.87
C HIS A 102 -20.18 10.13 10.07
N GLU A 103 -19.82 9.26 9.13
CA GLU A 103 -18.52 8.58 9.15
C GLU A 103 -17.35 9.57 9.10
N LEU A 104 -17.46 10.64 8.29
CA LEU A 104 -16.47 11.72 8.27
C LEU A 104 -16.38 12.50 9.59
N ALA A 105 -17.50 12.64 10.30
CA ALA A 105 -17.58 13.37 11.55
C ALA A 105 -17.17 12.53 12.77
N PHE A 106 -17.35 11.20 12.70
CA PHE A 106 -17.27 10.29 13.84
C PHE A 106 -15.97 10.39 14.63
N GLY A 107 -14.82 10.41 13.94
CA GLY A 107 -13.50 10.55 14.59
C GLY A 107 -13.36 11.88 15.32
N LEU A 108 -13.86 12.98 14.75
CA LEU A 108 -13.82 14.32 15.34
C LEU A 108 -14.75 14.43 16.54
N GLU A 109 -15.93 13.83 16.48
CA GLU A 109 -16.88 13.75 17.60
C GLU A 109 -16.27 12.95 18.77
N SER A 110 -15.65 11.82 18.47
CA SER A 110 -14.94 10.98 19.46
C SER A 110 -13.77 11.73 20.13
N LEU A 111 -13.12 12.62 19.40
CA LEU A 111 -12.09 13.52 19.92
C LEU A 111 -12.68 14.73 20.69
N GLY A 112 -14.01 14.88 20.75
CA GLY A 112 -14.68 15.98 21.43
C GLY A 112 -14.43 17.35 20.79
N CYS A 113 -14.28 17.40 19.46
CA CYS A 113 -14.18 18.66 18.73
C CYS A 113 -15.51 19.41 18.79
N ASP A 114 -15.45 20.75 18.75
CA ASP A 114 -16.65 21.59 18.69
C ASP A 114 -17.34 21.48 17.32
N LYS A 115 -18.64 21.81 17.28
CA LYS A 115 -19.47 21.69 16.08
C LYS A 115 -18.97 22.52 14.89
N ALA A 116 -18.36 23.66 15.13
CA ALA A 116 -17.84 24.53 14.05
C ALA A 116 -16.61 23.87 13.41
N THR A 117 -15.69 23.36 14.21
CA THR A 117 -14.51 22.62 13.77
C THR A 117 -14.91 21.35 12.99
N ILE A 118 -15.88 20.57 13.52
CA ILE A 118 -16.36 19.35 12.82
C ILE A 118 -16.92 19.72 11.44
N ARG A 119 -17.81 20.71 11.34
CA ARG A 119 -18.39 21.14 10.07
C ARG A 119 -17.33 21.58 9.07
N LEU A 120 -16.36 22.37 9.51
CA LEU A 120 -15.29 22.85 8.65
C LEU A 120 -14.45 21.68 8.11
N ARG A 121 -13.93 20.83 8.98
CA ARG A 121 -13.07 19.71 8.58
C ARG A 121 -13.78 18.67 7.71
N VAL A 122 -15.03 18.37 8.01
CA VAL A 122 -15.86 17.47 7.20
C VAL A 122 -16.07 18.07 5.81
N ALA A 123 -16.37 19.37 5.71
CA ALA A 123 -16.53 20.03 4.41
C ALA A 123 -15.21 20.07 3.60
N GLU A 124 -14.09 20.37 4.26
CA GLU A 124 -12.76 20.35 3.65
C GLU A 124 -12.42 18.96 3.10
N MET A 125 -12.61 17.90 3.89
CA MET A 125 -12.35 16.53 3.44
C MET A 125 -13.32 16.09 2.36
N ALA A 126 -14.60 16.39 2.46
CA ALA A 126 -15.56 16.10 1.41
C ALA A 126 -15.15 16.75 0.07
N SER A 127 -14.61 17.97 0.12
CA SER A 127 -14.10 18.65 -1.07
C SER A 127 -12.77 18.05 -1.57
N PHE A 128 -11.81 17.81 -0.69
CA PHE A 128 -10.49 17.27 -1.05
C PHE A 128 -10.58 15.89 -1.73
N PHE A 129 -11.47 15.04 -1.22
CA PHE A 129 -11.68 13.67 -1.72
C PHE A 129 -12.76 13.59 -2.81
N GLY A 130 -13.44 14.68 -3.17
CA GLY A 130 -14.47 14.70 -4.22
C GLY A 130 -15.72 13.89 -3.88
N ILE A 131 -16.06 13.76 -2.60
CA ILE A 131 -17.18 12.91 -2.12
C ILE A 131 -18.50 13.64 -1.93
N GLN A 132 -18.60 14.91 -2.38
CA GLN A 132 -19.81 15.73 -2.22
C GLN A 132 -21.04 15.09 -2.85
N GLY A 133 -20.89 14.44 -4.00
CA GLY A 133 -21.99 13.83 -4.75
C GLY A 133 -22.71 12.69 -4.05
N TRP A 134 -22.07 12.08 -3.05
CA TRP A 134 -22.61 10.95 -2.26
C TRP A 134 -22.56 11.18 -0.76
N PHE A 135 -22.32 12.44 -0.34
CA PHE A 135 -22.21 12.86 1.06
C PHE A 135 -23.41 12.46 1.92
N MET A 136 -24.63 12.50 1.37
CA MET A 136 -25.86 12.18 2.09
C MET A 136 -26.30 10.71 1.96
N ARG A 137 -25.56 9.90 1.19
CA ARG A 137 -25.91 8.49 0.95
C ARG A 137 -25.66 7.63 2.19
N ASN A 138 -26.31 6.46 2.20
CA ASN A 138 -25.96 5.39 3.14
C ASN A 138 -24.64 4.75 2.73
N VAL A 139 -23.84 4.32 3.70
CA VAL A 139 -22.57 3.64 3.43
C VAL A 139 -22.78 2.31 2.70
N THR A 140 -23.92 1.65 2.92
CA THR A 140 -24.28 0.40 2.24
C THR A 140 -24.50 0.56 0.72
N GLU A 141 -24.75 1.78 0.25
CA GLU A 141 -24.92 2.08 -1.17
C GLU A 141 -23.60 2.33 -1.92
N LEU A 142 -22.46 2.32 -1.20
CA LEU A 142 -21.15 2.61 -1.74
C LEU A 142 -20.48 1.36 -2.31
N SER A 143 -19.74 1.54 -3.40
CA SER A 143 -18.81 0.52 -3.90
C SER A 143 -17.63 0.30 -2.93
N GLY A 144 -16.90 -0.81 -3.07
CA GLY A 144 -15.72 -1.10 -2.25
C GLY A 144 -14.67 0.03 -2.32
N GLY A 145 -14.40 0.56 -3.51
CA GLY A 145 -13.48 1.70 -3.68
C GLY A 145 -13.98 2.98 -3.01
N GLN A 146 -15.28 3.27 -3.08
CA GLN A 146 -15.86 4.42 -2.39
C GLN A 146 -15.81 4.25 -0.87
N LYS A 147 -16.05 3.06 -0.33
CA LYS A 147 -15.89 2.78 1.10
C LYS A 147 -14.45 2.97 1.56
N GLN A 148 -13.48 2.48 0.79
CA GLN A 148 -12.07 2.67 1.13
C GLN A 148 -11.65 4.13 1.09
N LEU A 149 -12.14 4.88 0.10
CA LEU A 149 -11.91 6.32 0.02
C LEU A 149 -12.58 7.08 1.19
N LEU A 150 -13.77 6.66 1.63
CA LEU A 150 -14.45 7.20 2.81
C LEU A 150 -13.65 6.94 4.08
N ASN A 151 -13.11 5.74 4.28
CA ASN A 151 -12.22 5.42 5.40
C ASN A 151 -10.99 6.32 5.43
N LEU A 152 -10.36 6.50 4.28
CA LEU A 152 -9.21 7.40 4.16
C LEU A 152 -9.61 8.84 4.52
N ALA A 153 -10.75 9.31 4.00
CA ALA A 153 -11.25 10.67 4.26
C ALA A 153 -11.62 10.88 5.74
N SER A 154 -12.25 9.90 6.40
CA SER A 154 -12.62 9.97 7.82
C SER A 154 -11.38 10.03 8.72
N VAL A 155 -10.34 9.25 8.39
CA VAL A 155 -9.05 9.30 9.10
C VAL A 155 -8.37 10.65 8.87
N MET A 156 -8.35 11.16 7.63
CA MET A 156 -7.73 12.45 7.30
C MET A 156 -8.47 13.65 7.87
N ALA A 157 -9.77 13.53 8.19
CA ALA A 157 -10.53 14.57 8.90
C ALA A 157 -9.91 14.91 10.28
N MET A 158 -9.27 13.97 10.93
CA MET A 158 -8.54 14.18 12.19
C MET A 158 -7.18 14.87 11.98
N GLN A 159 -6.72 15.06 10.74
CA GLN A 159 -5.45 15.67 10.35
C GLN A 159 -4.22 14.99 11.00
N PRO A 160 -4.06 13.66 10.83
CA PRO A 160 -2.96 12.95 11.43
C PRO A 160 -1.61 13.38 10.84
N GLY A 161 -0.57 13.41 11.68
CA GLY A 161 0.81 13.65 11.24
C GLY A 161 1.41 12.46 10.53
N VAL A 162 0.94 11.25 10.83
CA VAL A 162 1.32 9.99 10.17
C VAL A 162 0.07 9.25 9.72
N LEU A 163 0.10 8.71 8.52
CA LEU A 163 -0.92 7.84 7.97
C LEU A 163 -0.32 6.47 7.66
N ILE A 164 -0.87 5.44 8.29
CA ILE A 164 -0.50 4.05 8.11
C ILE A 164 -1.58 3.36 7.29
N LEU A 165 -1.18 2.68 6.20
CA LEU A 165 -2.09 1.96 5.32
C LEU A 165 -1.62 0.50 5.17
N ASP A 166 -2.46 -0.43 5.61
CA ASP A 166 -2.15 -1.87 5.58
C ASP A 166 -2.88 -2.55 4.42
N GLU A 167 -2.18 -2.74 3.31
CA GLU A 167 -2.68 -3.31 2.04
C GLU A 167 -4.03 -2.71 1.58
N PRO A 168 -4.14 -1.36 1.51
CA PRO A 168 -5.43 -0.68 1.36
C PRO A 168 -6.12 -0.94 0.01
N THR A 169 -5.38 -1.43 -1.00
CA THR A 169 -5.95 -1.67 -2.35
C THR A 169 -6.27 -3.14 -2.62
N SER A 170 -6.02 -4.03 -1.67
CA SER A 170 -6.13 -5.49 -1.86
C SER A 170 -7.52 -5.99 -2.27
N GLN A 171 -8.58 -5.24 -1.94
CA GLN A 171 -9.97 -5.57 -2.25
C GLN A 171 -10.57 -4.68 -3.36
N LEU A 172 -9.76 -3.83 -3.99
CA LEU A 172 -10.19 -2.90 -5.00
C LEU A 172 -9.95 -3.46 -6.42
N ASP A 173 -10.82 -3.09 -7.34
CA ASP A 173 -10.53 -3.29 -8.74
C ASP A 173 -9.32 -2.44 -9.18
N PRO A 174 -8.68 -2.75 -10.32
CA PRO A 174 -7.47 -2.06 -10.75
C PRO A 174 -7.60 -0.54 -10.88
N ILE A 175 -8.75 -0.04 -11.34
CA ILE A 175 -8.98 1.39 -11.56
C ILE A 175 -9.12 2.10 -10.21
N ALA A 176 -10.01 1.60 -9.35
CA ALA A 176 -10.20 2.15 -8.01
C ALA A 176 -8.92 2.11 -7.18
N ALA A 177 -8.09 1.06 -7.32
CA ALA A 177 -6.82 0.95 -6.66
C ALA A 177 -5.83 2.05 -7.09
N SER A 178 -5.69 2.29 -8.39
CA SER A 178 -4.82 3.35 -8.91
C SER A 178 -5.30 4.74 -8.47
N GLU A 179 -6.61 5.03 -8.53
CA GLU A 179 -7.19 6.28 -8.06
C GLU A 179 -6.95 6.50 -6.55
N PHE A 180 -7.09 5.44 -5.75
CA PHE A 180 -6.82 5.46 -4.32
C PHE A 180 -5.33 5.80 -4.04
N LEU A 181 -4.40 5.12 -4.72
CA LEU A 181 -2.97 5.36 -4.55
C LEU A 181 -2.56 6.77 -5.00
N GLU A 182 -3.14 7.30 -6.09
CA GLU A 182 -2.92 8.70 -6.48
C GLU A 182 -3.41 9.67 -5.40
N THR A 183 -4.54 9.37 -4.75
CA THR A 183 -5.03 10.16 -3.63
C THR A 183 -4.08 10.11 -2.43
N VAL A 184 -3.52 8.95 -2.10
CA VAL A 184 -2.50 8.82 -1.03
C VAL A 184 -1.24 9.63 -1.35
N LYS A 185 -0.77 9.57 -2.60
CA LYS A 185 0.37 10.39 -3.07
C LYS A 185 0.08 11.88 -2.95
N LYS A 186 -1.15 12.30 -3.30
CA LYS A 186 -1.60 13.69 -3.16
C LYS A 186 -1.60 14.14 -1.70
N ILE A 187 -2.06 13.31 -0.77
CA ILE A 187 -2.02 13.59 0.67
C ILE A 187 -0.58 13.86 1.14
N ASN A 188 0.36 13.00 0.79
CA ASN A 188 1.76 13.20 1.17
C ASN A 188 2.32 14.50 0.57
N ARG A 189 2.14 14.71 -0.73
CA ARG A 189 2.71 15.85 -1.45
C ARG A 189 2.11 17.20 -1.03
N GLU A 190 0.78 17.26 -0.84
CA GLU A 190 0.07 18.53 -0.60
C GLU A 190 -0.12 18.85 0.88
N LEU A 191 -0.29 17.82 1.73
CA LEU A 191 -0.51 18.01 3.16
C LEU A 191 0.76 17.73 4.00
N GLY A 192 1.82 17.17 3.40
CA GLY A 192 3.06 16.82 4.10
C GLY A 192 2.91 15.69 5.11
N THR A 193 1.81 14.94 5.06
CA THR A 193 1.57 13.80 5.96
C THR A 193 2.59 12.70 5.72
N THR A 194 3.21 12.19 6.77
CA THR A 194 4.11 11.02 6.69
C THR A 194 3.30 9.78 6.33
N ILE A 195 3.73 9.03 5.33
CA ILE A 195 3.01 7.84 4.84
C ILE A 195 3.83 6.58 5.11
N LEU A 196 3.21 5.58 5.74
CA LEU A 196 3.71 4.21 5.75
C LEU A 196 2.65 3.32 5.10
N ILE A 197 3.00 2.70 3.98
CA ILE A 197 2.06 1.86 3.24
C ILE A 197 2.64 0.49 2.95
N SER A 198 1.91 -0.57 3.29
CA SER A 198 2.19 -1.90 2.77
C SER A 198 1.38 -2.13 1.50
N GLU A 199 2.03 -2.54 0.42
CA GLU A 199 1.39 -2.73 -0.89
C GLU A 199 2.07 -3.80 -1.72
N HIS A 200 1.28 -4.40 -2.64
CA HIS A 200 1.76 -5.35 -3.64
C HIS A 200 1.90 -4.74 -5.04
N ARG A 201 1.31 -3.57 -5.28
CA ARG A 201 1.38 -2.82 -6.55
C ARG A 201 2.63 -1.95 -6.62
N LEU A 202 3.80 -2.61 -6.71
CA LEU A 202 5.09 -1.93 -6.60
C LEU A 202 5.36 -0.96 -7.75
N ASP A 203 4.83 -1.21 -8.94
CA ASP A 203 4.96 -0.32 -10.10
C ASP A 203 4.35 1.08 -9.84
N GLU A 204 3.31 1.15 -9.01
CA GLU A 204 2.63 2.40 -8.68
C GLU A 204 3.25 3.10 -7.46
N ILE A 205 3.79 2.34 -6.51
CA ILE A 205 4.28 2.87 -5.24
C ILE A 205 5.76 3.26 -5.29
N PHE A 206 6.62 2.49 -5.96
CA PHE A 206 8.05 2.75 -6.01
C PHE A 206 8.42 4.15 -6.51
N PRO A 207 7.77 4.68 -7.60
CA PRO A 207 8.07 6.03 -8.07
C PRO A 207 7.70 7.14 -7.08
N ALA A 208 6.79 6.86 -6.14
CA ALA A 208 6.33 7.82 -5.15
C ALA A 208 7.08 7.70 -3.80
N ALA A 209 7.72 6.58 -3.54
CA ALA A 209 8.36 6.31 -2.27
C ALA A 209 9.71 7.03 -2.16
N ASP A 210 9.93 7.70 -1.02
CA ASP A 210 11.26 8.21 -0.65
C ASP A 210 12.17 7.06 -0.20
N ARG A 211 11.57 6.10 0.52
CA ARG A 211 12.25 4.89 0.98
C ARG A 211 11.36 3.65 0.84
N VAL A 212 12.01 2.53 0.64
CA VAL A 212 11.38 1.21 0.59
C VAL A 212 12.02 0.31 1.63
N ALA A 213 11.19 -0.24 2.51
CA ALA A 213 11.56 -1.27 3.46
C ALA A 213 11.14 -2.63 2.92
N VAL A 214 12.08 -3.54 2.74
CA VAL A 214 11.79 -4.91 2.33
C VAL A 214 11.92 -5.83 3.53
N LEU A 215 10.82 -6.46 3.91
CA LEU A 215 10.78 -7.46 4.97
C LEU A 215 10.85 -8.87 4.39
N ASP A 216 11.66 -9.70 5.01
CA ASP A 216 11.66 -11.14 4.79
C ASP A 216 11.77 -11.88 6.11
N GLN A 217 10.87 -12.85 6.36
CA GLN A 217 10.82 -13.69 7.56
C GLN A 217 10.96 -12.92 8.88
N GLY A 218 10.28 -11.78 8.99
CA GLY A 218 10.29 -10.92 10.19
C GLY A 218 11.49 -9.99 10.30
N ARG A 219 12.45 -10.04 9.39
CA ARG A 219 13.66 -9.21 9.39
C ARG A 219 13.60 -8.14 8.32
N LEU A 220 14.25 -7.02 8.58
CA LEU A 220 14.46 -5.98 7.59
C LEU A 220 15.64 -6.37 6.70
N LEU A 221 15.33 -6.79 5.46
CA LEU A 221 16.33 -7.20 4.48
C LEU A 221 17.12 -5.99 3.93
N CYS A 222 16.41 -4.89 3.64
CA CYS A 222 16.97 -3.60 3.29
C CYS A 222 15.95 -2.48 3.55
N TYR A 223 16.47 -1.27 3.75
CA TYR A 223 15.70 -0.03 3.91
C TYR A 223 16.47 1.11 3.25
N ASP A 224 16.09 1.45 2.02
CA ASP A 224 16.80 2.45 1.22
C ASP A 224 15.91 3.10 0.17
N ARG A 225 16.48 3.96 -0.66
CA ARG A 225 15.79 4.54 -1.81
C ARG A 225 15.38 3.44 -2.80
N PRO A 226 14.28 3.61 -3.55
CA PRO A 226 13.78 2.59 -4.48
C PRO A 226 14.83 2.04 -5.46
N ALA A 227 15.69 2.91 -6.02
CA ALA A 227 16.76 2.51 -6.93
C ALA A 227 17.79 1.59 -6.26
N GLU A 228 18.20 1.90 -5.02
CA GLU A 228 19.17 1.10 -4.26
C GLU A 228 18.59 -0.26 -3.84
N VAL A 229 17.31 -0.30 -3.49
CA VAL A 229 16.62 -1.55 -3.16
C VAL A 229 16.69 -2.54 -4.34
N GLY A 230 16.52 -2.06 -5.57
CA GLY A 230 16.68 -2.88 -6.77
C GLY A 230 18.07 -3.52 -6.86
N ARG A 231 19.12 -2.74 -6.64
CA ARG A 231 20.51 -3.20 -6.62
C ARG A 231 20.75 -4.25 -5.52
N ILE A 232 20.34 -3.93 -4.28
CA ILE A 232 20.53 -4.81 -3.12
C ILE A 232 19.84 -6.15 -3.31
N LEU A 233 18.59 -6.16 -3.79
CA LEU A 233 17.84 -7.40 -4.02
C LEU A 233 18.47 -8.27 -5.11
N LYS A 234 19.00 -7.65 -6.16
CA LYS A 234 19.73 -8.37 -7.22
C LYS A 234 21.02 -8.99 -6.68
N GLU A 235 21.85 -8.24 -5.95
CA GLU A 235 23.10 -8.72 -5.36
C GLU A 235 22.87 -9.89 -4.41
N LYS A 236 21.81 -9.81 -3.59
CA LYS A 236 21.39 -10.88 -2.69
C LYS A 236 20.69 -12.05 -3.39
N LYS A 237 20.44 -11.95 -4.70
CA LYS A 237 19.66 -12.94 -5.48
C LYS A 237 18.31 -13.28 -4.83
N HIS A 238 17.67 -12.27 -4.26
CA HIS A 238 16.42 -12.45 -3.53
C HIS A 238 15.22 -12.45 -4.48
N ASP A 239 14.26 -13.35 -4.26
CA ASP A 239 13.10 -13.52 -5.16
C ASP A 239 12.24 -12.25 -5.31
N MET A 240 12.20 -11.39 -4.29
CA MET A 240 11.51 -10.10 -4.36
C MET A 240 12.04 -9.18 -5.48
N PHE A 241 13.25 -9.45 -6.02
CA PHE A 241 13.75 -8.73 -7.19
C PHE A 241 12.79 -8.84 -8.39
N TRP A 242 12.16 -9.99 -8.58
CA TRP A 242 11.25 -10.23 -9.69
C TRP A 242 9.89 -9.54 -9.53
N ALA A 243 9.55 -9.11 -8.33
CA ALA A 243 8.35 -8.32 -8.05
C ALA A 243 8.56 -6.81 -8.27
N LEU A 244 9.79 -6.36 -8.48
CA LEU A 244 10.11 -4.96 -8.70
C LEU A 244 9.58 -4.45 -10.06
N PRO A 245 9.36 -3.11 -10.19
CA PRO A 245 9.01 -2.47 -11.45
C PRO A 245 9.93 -2.87 -12.60
N ALA A 246 9.35 -3.10 -13.78
CA ALA A 246 10.09 -3.55 -14.96
C ALA A 246 11.31 -2.66 -15.31
N PRO A 247 11.24 -1.31 -15.23
CA PRO A 247 12.39 -0.46 -15.50
C PRO A 247 13.60 -0.76 -14.60
N ILE A 248 13.37 -1.01 -13.31
CA ILE A 248 14.44 -1.35 -12.35
C ILE A 248 15.07 -2.71 -12.70
N ARG A 249 14.25 -3.70 -13.04
CA ARG A 249 14.74 -5.04 -13.40
C ARG A 249 15.56 -5.02 -14.68
N ILE A 250 15.10 -4.30 -15.72
CA ILE A 250 15.81 -4.17 -16.99
C ILE A 250 17.13 -3.42 -16.77
N HIS A 251 17.10 -2.29 -16.07
CA HIS A 251 18.32 -1.53 -15.73
C HIS A 251 19.34 -2.39 -15.01
N ALA A 252 18.91 -3.16 -14.02
CA ALA A 252 19.79 -4.06 -13.28
C ALA A 252 20.34 -5.21 -14.14
N GLY A 253 19.70 -5.57 -15.26
CA GLY A 253 20.15 -6.59 -16.21
C GLY A 253 21.27 -6.14 -17.16
N VAL A 254 21.54 -4.84 -17.23
CA VAL A 254 22.49 -4.23 -18.19
C VAL A 254 23.61 -3.53 -17.45
N GLU A 255 24.87 -3.78 -17.85
CA GLU A 255 26.01 -3.03 -17.32
C GLU A 255 25.97 -1.59 -17.82
N ASN A 256 25.78 -0.67 -16.89
CA ASN A 256 25.71 0.76 -17.17
C ASN A 256 26.05 1.58 -15.92
N ARG A 257 26.26 2.89 -16.10
CA ARG A 257 26.54 3.86 -15.02
C ARG A 257 25.47 4.94 -14.88
N LEU A 258 24.40 4.83 -15.67
CA LEU A 258 23.30 5.79 -15.66
C LEU A 258 22.40 5.57 -14.43
N PRO A 259 21.68 6.60 -13.98
CA PRO A 259 20.74 6.47 -12.87
C PRO A 259 19.66 5.40 -13.14
N CYS A 260 19.28 4.67 -12.10
CA CYS A 260 18.24 3.66 -12.20
C CYS A 260 16.87 4.31 -12.44
N PRO A 261 16.17 3.97 -13.53
CA PRO A 261 14.84 4.48 -13.82
C PRO A 261 13.80 3.81 -12.92
N LEU A 262 12.86 4.60 -12.39
CA LEU A 262 11.77 4.11 -11.56
C LEU A 262 10.46 3.97 -12.35
N THR A 263 10.29 4.75 -13.41
CA THR A 263 9.09 4.74 -14.25
C THR A 263 9.39 4.23 -15.66
N VAL A 264 8.35 3.85 -16.39
CA VAL A 264 8.49 3.48 -17.83
C VAL A 264 9.00 4.66 -18.65
N ARG A 265 8.61 5.89 -18.31
CA ARG A 265 9.10 7.10 -18.97
C ARG A 265 10.62 7.25 -18.79
N ASP A 266 11.09 7.15 -17.55
CA ASP A 266 12.52 7.23 -17.22
C ASP A 266 13.30 6.10 -17.87
N GLY A 267 12.71 4.90 -17.91
CA GLY A 267 13.27 3.72 -18.59
C GLY A 267 13.46 3.92 -20.09
N ARG A 268 12.50 4.58 -20.75
CA ARG A 268 12.64 4.95 -22.18
C ARG A 268 13.76 5.96 -22.41
N GLN A 269 13.85 6.98 -21.56
CA GLN A 269 14.92 7.96 -21.64
C GLN A 269 16.27 7.29 -21.40
N TRP A 270 16.40 6.49 -20.35
CA TRP A 270 17.61 5.72 -20.05
C TRP A 270 18.05 4.82 -21.20
N LEU A 271 17.11 4.10 -21.84
CA LEU A 271 17.43 3.30 -23.05
C LEU A 271 17.93 4.17 -24.21
N GLY A 272 17.31 5.34 -24.45
CA GLY A 272 17.72 6.29 -25.46
C GLY A 272 19.16 6.77 -25.24
N GLU A 273 19.53 7.11 -24.01
CA GLU A 273 20.88 7.52 -23.62
C GLU A 273 21.88 6.36 -23.74
N LEU A 274 21.52 5.15 -23.30
CA LEU A 274 22.37 3.97 -23.33
C LEU A 274 22.73 3.53 -24.76
N PHE A 275 21.81 3.72 -25.70
CA PHE A 275 21.95 3.31 -27.10
C PHE A 275 22.17 4.49 -28.06
N ALA A 276 22.42 5.71 -27.56
CA ALA A 276 22.63 6.90 -28.42
C ALA A 276 23.71 6.67 -29.48
N ASP A 277 24.79 5.98 -29.15
CA ASP A 277 25.93 5.69 -30.02
C ASP A 277 25.95 4.21 -30.48
N LYS A 278 24.92 3.44 -30.25
CA LYS A 278 24.86 2.00 -30.57
C LYS A 278 23.64 1.69 -31.41
N THR A 279 23.84 1.06 -32.55
CA THR A 279 22.73 0.44 -33.30
C THR A 279 22.44 -0.91 -32.67
N PRO A 280 21.21 -1.14 -32.10
CA PRO A 280 20.87 -2.44 -31.57
C PRO A 280 21.02 -3.49 -32.69
N ALA A 281 21.77 -4.57 -32.44
CA ALA A 281 21.77 -5.72 -33.34
C ALA A 281 20.33 -6.22 -33.46
N GLN A 282 19.77 -6.23 -34.67
CA GLN A 282 18.50 -6.90 -34.93
C GLN A 282 18.73 -8.39 -34.79
N THR A 283 18.71 -8.90 -33.58
CA THR A 283 18.54 -10.33 -33.35
C THR A 283 17.13 -10.65 -33.80
N ALA A 284 16.98 -11.41 -34.89
CA ALA A 284 15.69 -11.95 -35.26
C ALA A 284 15.10 -12.57 -33.97
N LEU A 285 13.94 -12.11 -33.56
CA LEU A 285 13.19 -12.79 -32.51
C LEU A 285 13.21 -14.26 -32.90
N PRO A 286 13.58 -15.19 -31.98
CA PRO A 286 13.45 -16.59 -32.28
C PRO A 286 12.03 -16.74 -32.81
N ALA A 287 11.91 -17.21 -34.07
CA ALA A 287 10.63 -17.49 -34.66
C ALA A 287 9.93 -18.30 -33.55
N GLY A 288 8.91 -17.69 -32.93
CA GLY A 288 8.19 -18.41 -31.91
C GLY A 288 7.91 -19.74 -32.55
N GLU A 289 8.33 -20.81 -31.94
CA GLU A 289 7.78 -22.11 -32.30
C GLU A 289 6.30 -21.87 -32.25
N GLY A 290 5.72 -21.57 -33.41
CA GLY A 290 4.29 -21.53 -33.51
C GLY A 290 3.90 -22.85 -32.92
N THR A 291 3.35 -22.83 -31.72
CA THR A 291 2.38 -23.84 -31.39
C THR A 291 1.29 -23.64 -32.43
N GLU A 292 1.59 -24.05 -33.70
CA GLU A 292 0.56 -24.59 -34.52
C GLU A 292 -0.10 -25.58 -33.59
N GLY A 293 -1.25 -25.14 -33.05
CA GLY A 293 -2.08 -26.00 -32.27
C GLY A 293 -2.24 -27.25 -33.13
N LYS A 294 -1.45 -28.29 -32.86
CA LYS A 294 -1.87 -29.62 -33.22
C LYS A 294 -3.25 -29.70 -32.62
N ALA A 295 -4.24 -29.45 -33.45
CA ALA A 295 -5.59 -29.85 -33.15
C ALA A 295 -5.42 -31.31 -32.72
N ALA A 296 -5.42 -31.50 -31.40
CA ALA A 296 -5.41 -32.85 -30.84
C ALA A 296 -6.75 -33.44 -31.29
N GLY A 297 -6.71 -34.11 -32.44
CA GLY A 297 -7.86 -34.79 -32.95
C GLY A 297 -8.33 -35.73 -31.84
N GLY A 298 -9.50 -35.49 -31.28
CA GLY A 298 -10.22 -36.45 -30.47
C GLY A 298 -9.96 -36.41 -28.95
N ALA A 299 -9.22 -35.45 -28.38
CA ALA A 299 -9.21 -35.29 -26.92
C ALA A 299 -10.52 -34.60 -26.49
N ALA A 300 -11.28 -35.21 -25.58
CA ALA A 300 -12.43 -34.60 -24.98
C ALA A 300 -12.00 -33.29 -24.27
N PRO A 301 -12.75 -32.20 -24.37
CA PRO A 301 -12.41 -30.97 -23.70
C PRO A 301 -12.36 -31.21 -22.20
N ALA A 302 -11.38 -30.59 -21.54
CA ALA A 302 -11.22 -30.71 -20.07
C ALA A 302 -12.43 -30.11 -19.32
N ILE A 303 -13.08 -29.13 -19.94
CA ILE A 303 -14.34 -28.53 -19.47
C ILE A 303 -15.20 -28.24 -20.70
N GLU A 304 -16.42 -28.75 -20.72
CA GLU A 304 -17.44 -28.45 -21.74
C GLU A 304 -18.65 -27.84 -21.03
N MET A 305 -19.01 -26.62 -21.43
CA MET A 305 -20.20 -25.93 -20.94
C MET A 305 -21.21 -25.85 -22.09
N LYS A 306 -22.39 -26.40 -21.89
CA LYS A 306 -23.51 -26.33 -22.84
C LYS A 306 -24.72 -25.75 -22.15
N ASP A 307 -25.38 -24.78 -22.77
CA ASP A 307 -26.63 -24.19 -22.30
C ASP A 307 -26.55 -23.76 -20.83
N VAL A 308 -25.46 -23.08 -20.44
CA VAL A 308 -25.26 -22.58 -19.07
C VAL A 308 -25.96 -21.22 -18.95
N TRP A 309 -26.90 -21.14 -18.02
CA TRP A 309 -27.71 -19.97 -17.73
C TRP A 309 -27.42 -19.46 -16.33
N LEU A 310 -27.26 -18.15 -16.17
CA LEU A 310 -27.11 -17.51 -14.86
C LEU A 310 -28.15 -16.39 -14.73
N LYS A 311 -28.84 -16.37 -13.60
CA LYS A 311 -29.68 -15.23 -13.19
C LYS A 311 -29.28 -14.81 -11.79
N TYR A 312 -29.03 -13.52 -11.60
CA TYR A 312 -28.76 -12.95 -10.28
C TYR A 312 -30.03 -12.90 -9.42
N GLU A 313 -31.19 -12.71 -10.07
CA GLU A 313 -32.51 -12.76 -9.42
C GLU A 313 -33.51 -13.45 -10.36
N LYS A 314 -34.59 -14.05 -9.80
CA LYS A 314 -35.61 -14.77 -10.59
C LYS A 314 -36.26 -13.91 -11.70
N SER A 315 -36.28 -12.58 -11.51
CA SER A 315 -36.87 -11.60 -12.44
C SER A 315 -35.85 -10.94 -13.37
N ALA A 316 -34.54 -11.21 -13.17
CA ALA A 316 -33.49 -10.62 -14.00
C ALA A 316 -33.43 -11.26 -15.39
N PRO A 317 -33.02 -10.53 -16.45
CA PRO A 317 -32.74 -11.13 -17.75
C PRO A 317 -31.59 -12.15 -17.64
N ASP A 318 -31.59 -13.11 -18.56
CA ASP A 318 -30.51 -14.11 -18.65
C ASP A 318 -29.20 -13.41 -19.09
N VAL A 319 -28.08 -13.80 -18.46
CA VAL A 319 -26.73 -13.31 -18.75
C VAL A 319 -25.92 -14.39 -19.44
#